data_fd731a52c1017f6901d2f65eb25ec487
#
_entry.id   fd731a52c1017f6901d2f65eb25ec487
#
_cell.length_a   1.000
_cell.length_b   1.000
_cell.length_c   1.000
_cell.angle_alpha   90.00
_cell.angle_beta   90.00
_cell.angle_gamma   90.00
#
_symmetry.space_group_name_H-M   'P 1'
#
loop_
_entity.id
_entity.type
_entity.pdbx_description
1 polymer ?
#
loop_
_entity_poly.entity_id
_entity_poly.type
_entity_poly.pdbx_seq_one_letter_code
_entity_poly.pdbx_strand_id
1 'polypeptide(L)'
;MNIGLIGCGNMARAMARGWGRPVLCFDPVAERAQALAQEMGGKALGSNAEVAARADLVVLCHKPAQLGRIAAEVAPAAKAVASILAATPLAKLKSAYPDIPVYRFLPSLPAEVRGGAIVQASDPRREPESADTPIDTEVRELFAELGTLVVLDDSLVDVAMGLMSCAPAYVALVVEAQVDAGTRRGIPPAQASVLVTATLAGTAELLRRRDYDTLAVRREVTSPGGVTARGLAALERGGLRAAFDDALDAVLGEQR
;
A
#
# COMPACT_ATOMS: atom_id res chain seq x y z
N MET A 1 -2.81 17.37 -12.83
CA MET A 1 -3.66 17.24 -11.60
C MET A 1 -2.88 17.74 -10.39
N ASN A 2 -3.46 18.67 -9.61
CA ASN A 2 -2.91 19.13 -8.31
C ASN A 2 -3.39 18.18 -7.20
N ILE A 3 -2.45 17.58 -6.47
CA ILE A 3 -2.74 16.60 -5.41
C ILE A 3 -2.78 17.33 -4.07
N GLY A 4 -3.86 17.14 -3.33
CA GLY A 4 -4.00 17.61 -1.94
C GLY A 4 -3.98 16.45 -0.95
N LEU A 5 -3.13 16.49 0.07
CA LEU A 5 -3.03 15.47 1.10
C LEU A 5 -3.62 15.97 2.42
N ILE A 6 -4.56 15.24 2.98
CA ILE A 6 -5.12 15.51 4.30
C ILE A 6 -4.60 14.46 5.28
N GLY A 7 -3.66 14.91 6.12
CA GLY A 7 -2.79 14.06 6.94
C GLY A 7 -1.44 13.80 6.26
N CYS A 8 -0.35 14.09 6.97
CA CYS A 8 1.04 13.99 6.49
C CYS A 8 1.81 12.89 7.23
N GLY A 9 1.15 11.76 7.49
CA GLY A 9 1.75 10.58 8.10
C GLY A 9 2.65 9.79 7.14
N ASN A 10 3.15 8.64 7.60
CA ASN A 10 4.11 7.82 6.85
C ASN A 10 3.62 7.45 5.44
N MET A 11 2.35 7.03 5.29
CA MET A 11 1.82 6.62 3.99
C MET A 11 1.66 7.82 3.04
N ALA A 12 1.20 8.97 3.54
CA ALA A 12 1.12 10.19 2.74
C ALA A 12 2.51 10.61 2.21
N ARG A 13 3.54 10.53 3.06
CA ARG A 13 4.94 10.81 2.68
C ARG A 13 5.47 9.81 1.66
N ALA A 14 5.22 8.51 1.87
CA ALA A 14 5.63 7.46 0.95
C ALA A 14 5.02 7.67 -0.45
N MET A 15 3.71 7.94 -0.53
CA MET A 15 3.05 8.24 -1.80
C MET A 15 3.61 9.52 -2.44
N ALA A 16 3.76 10.59 -1.69
CA ALA A 16 4.29 11.86 -2.21
C ALA A 16 5.70 11.68 -2.82
N ARG A 17 6.57 10.93 -2.14
CA ARG A 17 7.90 10.58 -2.64
C ARG A 17 7.83 9.74 -3.91
N GLY A 18 6.95 8.73 -3.93
CA GLY A 18 6.73 7.88 -5.10
C GLY A 18 6.23 8.67 -6.31
N TRP A 19 5.33 9.60 -6.14
CA TRP A 19 4.90 10.51 -7.22
C TRP A 19 6.00 11.47 -7.66
N GLY A 20 6.88 11.90 -6.73
CA GLY A 20 8.03 12.76 -7.04
C GLY A 20 7.63 14.14 -7.57
N ARG A 21 6.48 14.67 -7.15
CA ARG A 21 5.94 15.96 -7.60
C ARG A 21 5.42 16.81 -6.43
N PRO A 22 5.30 18.13 -6.59
CA PRO A 22 4.76 19.00 -5.55
C PRO A 22 3.36 18.61 -5.13
N VAL A 23 3.08 18.69 -3.80
CA VAL A 23 1.76 18.42 -3.23
C VAL A 23 1.29 19.60 -2.37
N LEU A 24 -0.02 19.78 -2.29
CA LEU A 24 -0.66 20.62 -1.29
C LEU A 24 -0.96 19.74 -0.08
N CYS A 25 -0.72 20.20 1.13
CA CYS A 25 -0.98 19.34 2.28
C CYS A 25 -1.40 20.11 3.54
N PHE A 26 -2.14 19.43 4.40
CA PHE A 26 -2.49 19.88 5.74
C PHE A 26 -2.38 18.72 6.73
N ASP A 27 -1.85 19.01 7.90
CA ASP A 27 -1.85 18.11 9.07
C ASP A 27 -2.07 18.98 10.32
N PRO A 28 -2.84 18.53 11.33
CA PRO A 28 -3.01 19.28 12.58
C PRO A 28 -1.68 19.48 13.33
N VAL A 29 -0.67 18.67 13.06
CA VAL A 29 0.72 18.86 13.49
C VAL A 29 1.44 19.62 12.37
N ALA A 30 1.52 20.95 12.49
CA ALA A 30 2.00 21.86 11.44
C ALA A 30 3.38 21.47 10.91
N GLU A 31 4.28 21.02 11.79
CA GLU A 31 5.65 20.61 11.43
C GLU A 31 5.66 19.46 10.43
N ARG A 32 4.67 18.52 10.49
CA ARG A 32 4.55 17.42 9.54
C ARG A 32 4.18 17.90 8.13
N ALA A 33 3.24 18.84 8.05
CA ALA A 33 2.82 19.41 6.77
C ALA A 33 3.94 20.25 6.17
N GLN A 34 4.63 21.08 6.99
CA GLN A 34 5.76 21.90 6.55
C GLN A 34 6.92 21.06 6.04
N ALA A 35 7.30 20.00 6.79
CA ALA A 35 8.37 19.09 6.40
C ALA A 35 8.06 18.38 5.05
N LEU A 36 6.84 17.89 4.88
CA LEU A 36 6.43 17.25 3.63
C LEU A 36 6.40 18.24 2.47
N ALA A 37 5.84 19.43 2.69
CA ALA A 37 5.79 20.48 1.67
C ALA A 37 7.20 20.92 1.23
N GLN A 38 8.11 21.10 2.18
CA GLN A 38 9.50 21.45 1.89
C GLN A 38 10.21 20.35 1.11
N GLU A 39 10.04 19.10 1.52
CA GLU A 39 10.64 17.92 0.88
C GLU A 39 10.18 17.78 -0.58
N MET A 40 8.90 18.01 -0.85
CA MET A 40 8.29 17.80 -2.17
C MET A 40 8.23 19.06 -3.04
N GLY A 41 8.72 20.20 -2.56
CA GLY A 41 8.58 21.48 -3.26
C GLY A 41 7.12 21.96 -3.37
N GLY A 42 6.26 21.49 -2.45
CA GLY A 42 4.83 21.78 -2.39
C GLY A 42 4.48 22.93 -1.43
N LYS A 43 3.25 22.91 -0.89
CA LYS A 43 2.76 23.91 0.05
C LYS A 43 1.99 23.29 1.21
N ALA A 44 2.40 23.60 2.45
CA ALA A 44 1.56 23.40 3.63
C ALA A 44 0.51 24.50 3.70
N LEU A 45 -0.74 24.11 3.87
CA LEU A 45 -1.90 25.01 3.90
C LEU A 45 -2.47 25.09 5.32
N GLY A 46 -3.35 26.06 5.56
CA GLY A 46 -3.87 26.36 6.89
C GLY A 46 -5.01 25.46 7.36
N SER A 47 -5.69 24.73 6.44
CA SER A 47 -6.84 23.91 6.79
C SER A 47 -7.13 22.82 5.73
N ASN A 48 -7.97 21.84 6.11
CA ASN A 48 -8.51 20.84 5.19
C ASN A 48 -9.34 21.50 4.06
N ALA A 49 -10.13 22.50 4.39
CA ALA A 49 -10.94 23.24 3.42
C ALA A 49 -10.08 23.99 2.39
N GLU A 50 -8.97 24.57 2.80
CA GLU A 50 -8.04 25.23 1.89
C GLU A 50 -7.37 24.22 0.94
N VAL A 51 -7.01 23.02 1.43
CA VAL A 51 -6.50 21.93 0.57
C VAL A 51 -7.57 21.55 -0.46
N ALA A 52 -8.81 21.32 -0.02
CA ALA A 52 -9.91 20.92 -0.90
C ALA A 52 -10.21 21.95 -2.00
N ALA A 53 -10.19 23.24 -1.65
CA ALA A 53 -10.45 24.31 -2.60
C ALA A 53 -9.39 24.47 -3.70
N ARG A 54 -8.15 24.01 -3.45
CA ARG A 54 -7.00 24.21 -4.35
C ARG A 54 -6.53 22.94 -5.07
N ALA A 55 -6.92 21.77 -4.57
CA ALA A 55 -6.57 20.50 -5.17
C ALA A 55 -7.56 20.11 -6.29
N ASP A 56 -7.09 19.33 -7.24
CA ASP A 56 -7.96 18.64 -8.21
C ASP A 56 -8.39 17.27 -7.65
N LEU A 57 -7.52 16.64 -6.85
CA LEU A 57 -7.79 15.41 -6.11
C LEU A 57 -7.36 15.58 -4.66
N VAL A 58 -8.28 15.36 -3.73
CA VAL A 58 -7.98 15.29 -2.30
C VAL A 58 -7.73 13.84 -1.90
N VAL A 59 -6.55 13.53 -1.36
CA VAL A 59 -6.24 12.20 -0.83
C VAL A 59 -6.36 12.21 0.69
N LEU A 60 -7.26 11.40 1.22
CA LEU A 60 -7.53 11.27 2.65
C LEU A 60 -6.53 10.30 3.29
N CYS A 61 -5.62 10.84 4.10
CA CYS A 61 -4.55 10.11 4.80
C CYS A 61 -4.66 10.23 6.33
N HIS A 62 -5.79 10.69 6.85
CA HIS A 62 -6.06 10.87 8.27
C HIS A 62 -6.52 9.56 8.95
N LYS A 63 -6.83 9.59 10.25
CA LYS A 63 -7.38 8.42 10.96
C LYS A 63 -8.84 8.17 10.58
N PRO A 64 -9.30 6.91 10.38
CA PRO A 64 -10.68 6.58 9.99
C PRO A 64 -11.76 7.20 10.88
N ALA A 65 -11.52 7.29 12.20
CA ALA A 65 -12.45 7.88 13.17
C ALA A 65 -12.74 9.39 12.92
N GLN A 66 -11.93 10.06 12.13
CA GLN A 66 -12.08 11.50 11.83
C GLN A 66 -12.91 11.76 10.57
N LEU A 67 -13.36 10.72 9.85
CA LEU A 67 -13.99 10.83 8.53
C LEU A 67 -15.12 11.86 8.51
N GLY A 68 -16.09 11.76 9.41
CA GLY A 68 -17.27 12.66 9.41
C GLY A 68 -16.90 14.14 9.60
N ARG A 69 -15.98 14.44 10.53
CA ARG A 69 -15.51 15.80 10.75
C ARG A 69 -14.76 16.34 9.54
N ILE A 70 -13.85 15.55 8.98
CA ILE A 70 -13.04 15.99 7.83
C ILE A 70 -13.91 16.10 6.57
N ALA A 71 -14.88 15.21 6.39
CA ALA A 71 -15.83 15.32 5.27
C ALA A 71 -16.62 16.63 5.30
N ALA A 72 -17.08 17.07 6.47
CA ALA A 72 -17.77 18.35 6.60
C ALA A 72 -16.90 19.56 6.19
N GLU A 73 -15.59 19.47 6.37
CA GLU A 73 -14.64 20.52 5.99
C GLU A 73 -14.25 20.47 4.51
N VAL A 74 -14.23 19.26 3.92
CA VAL A 74 -13.67 18.98 2.58
C VAL A 74 -14.72 18.94 1.49
N ALA A 75 -15.87 18.30 1.73
CA ALA A 75 -16.90 18.08 0.72
C ALA A 75 -17.41 19.37 0.02
N PRO A 76 -17.55 20.52 0.72
CA PRO A 76 -18.06 21.74 0.08
C PRO A 76 -17.18 22.30 -1.04
N ALA A 77 -15.89 21.92 -1.10
CA ALA A 77 -14.94 22.48 -2.06
C ALA A 77 -14.16 21.44 -2.87
N ALA A 78 -14.21 20.18 -2.50
CA ALA A 78 -13.48 19.13 -3.20
C ALA A 78 -14.10 18.80 -4.56
N LYS A 79 -13.25 18.59 -5.58
CA LYS A 79 -13.66 18.16 -6.92
C LYS A 79 -13.71 16.62 -7.03
N ALA A 80 -12.80 15.94 -6.36
CA ALA A 80 -12.72 14.48 -6.25
C ALA A 80 -11.99 14.09 -4.97
N VAL A 81 -12.31 12.91 -4.44
CA VAL A 81 -11.68 12.38 -3.21
C VAL A 81 -11.18 10.96 -3.44
N ALA A 82 -9.92 10.70 -3.11
CA ALA A 82 -9.36 9.37 -2.98
C ALA A 82 -9.07 9.08 -1.50
N SER A 83 -9.53 7.96 -0.99
CA SER A 83 -9.30 7.54 0.40
C SER A 83 -8.31 6.41 0.46
N ILE A 84 -7.34 6.51 1.38
CA ILE A 84 -6.46 5.39 1.75
C ILE A 84 -6.73 4.92 3.19
N LEU A 85 -7.90 5.24 3.73
CA LEU A 85 -8.26 4.92 5.11
C LEU A 85 -8.50 3.42 5.26
N ALA A 86 -7.80 2.79 6.20
CA ALA A 86 -8.04 1.40 6.56
C ALA A 86 -9.47 1.20 7.10
N ALA A 87 -10.04 0.01 6.92
CA ALA A 87 -11.36 -0.37 7.43
C ALA A 87 -12.46 0.66 7.14
N THR A 88 -12.40 1.31 5.98
CA THR A 88 -13.38 2.34 5.59
C THR A 88 -13.96 1.99 4.22
N PRO A 89 -15.06 1.22 4.16
CA PRO A 89 -15.66 0.76 2.92
C PRO A 89 -16.09 1.90 1.98
N LEU A 90 -16.09 1.64 0.68
CA LEU A 90 -16.45 2.61 -0.35
C LEU A 90 -17.86 3.19 -0.13
N ALA A 91 -18.81 2.38 0.34
CA ALA A 91 -20.17 2.85 0.66
C ALA A 91 -20.17 3.95 1.75
N LYS A 92 -19.33 3.78 2.79
CA LYS A 92 -19.19 4.78 3.87
C LYS A 92 -18.53 6.07 3.36
N LEU A 93 -17.55 5.95 2.48
CA LEU A 93 -16.91 7.09 1.84
C LEU A 93 -17.89 7.86 0.96
N LYS A 94 -18.66 7.16 0.12
CA LYS A 94 -19.70 7.78 -0.73
C LYS A 94 -20.81 8.47 0.06
N SER A 95 -21.17 7.92 1.22
CA SER A 95 -22.11 8.58 2.14
C SER A 95 -21.56 9.87 2.72
N ALA A 96 -20.23 9.94 2.96
CA ALA A 96 -19.58 11.14 3.47
C ALA A 96 -19.33 12.21 2.38
N TYR A 97 -19.28 11.80 1.12
CA TYR A 97 -19.02 12.65 -0.06
C TYR A 97 -20.03 12.33 -1.19
N PRO A 98 -21.34 12.66 -1.02
CA PRO A 98 -22.39 12.16 -1.89
C PRO A 98 -22.33 12.71 -3.32
N ASP A 99 -21.86 13.95 -3.51
CA ASP A 99 -22.00 14.71 -4.76
C ASP A 99 -20.71 14.80 -5.59
N ILE A 100 -19.66 14.08 -5.19
CA ILE A 100 -18.35 14.13 -5.85
C ILE A 100 -17.80 12.73 -6.13
N PRO A 101 -16.91 12.56 -7.12
CA PRO A 101 -16.22 11.29 -7.37
C PRO A 101 -15.42 10.84 -6.17
N VAL A 102 -15.63 9.59 -5.73
CA VAL A 102 -14.96 8.98 -4.57
C VAL A 102 -14.31 7.68 -4.98
N TYR A 103 -13.04 7.55 -4.62
CA TYR A 103 -12.22 6.37 -4.86
C TYR A 103 -11.69 5.82 -3.54
N ARG A 104 -11.58 4.51 -3.44
CA ARG A 104 -10.89 3.84 -2.33
C ARG A 104 -9.67 3.12 -2.86
N PHE A 105 -8.52 3.47 -2.31
CA PHE A 105 -7.25 2.79 -2.57
C PHE A 105 -6.66 2.27 -1.27
N LEU A 106 -5.83 1.25 -1.38
CA LEU A 106 -5.00 0.76 -0.29
C LEU A 106 -3.56 0.62 -0.83
N PRO A 107 -2.67 1.57 -0.57
CA PRO A 107 -1.27 1.48 -0.95
C PRO A 107 -0.45 0.74 0.10
N SER A 108 0.69 0.17 -0.33
CA SER A 108 1.73 -0.33 0.57
C SER A 108 2.94 0.61 0.66
N LEU A 109 3.70 0.52 1.75
CA LEU A 109 4.84 1.43 2.00
C LEU A 109 5.89 1.47 0.87
N PRO A 110 6.19 0.38 0.14
CA PRO A 110 7.09 0.43 -1.01
C PRO A 110 6.64 1.34 -2.16
N ALA A 111 5.44 1.94 -2.08
CA ALA A 111 5.03 3.05 -2.95
C ALA A 111 6.06 4.18 -2.97
N GLU A 112 6.81 4.38 -1.89
CA GLU A 112 7.89 5.37 -1.79
C GLU A 112 8.95 5.23 -2.88
N VAL A 113 9.23 4.01 -3.29
CA VAL A 113 10.22 3.68 -4.35
C VAL A 113 9.55 3.17 -5.63
N ARG A 114 8.26 3.47 -5.83
CA ARG A 114 7.44 3.00 -6.96
C ARG A 114 7.39 1.47 -7.11
N GLY A 115 7.63 0.77 -6.02
CA GLY A 115 7.56 -0.70 -5.90
C GLY A 115 6.36 -1.17 -5.09
N GLY A 116 5.36 -0.32 -4.89
CA GLY A 116 4.18 -0.63 -4.09
C GLY A 116 3.26 -1.65 -4.75
N ALA A 117 2.52 -2.39 -3.94
CA ALA A 117 1.25 -2.97 -4.34
C ALA A 117 0.16 -1.96 -3.97
N ILE A 118 -0.71 -1.67 -4.91
CA ILE A 118 -1.80 -0.71 -4.76
C ILE A 118 -3.11 -1.43 -5.07
N VAL A 119 -4.02 -1.50 -4.13
CA VAL A 119 -5.36 -2.02 -4.38
C VAL A 119 -6.31 -0.86 -4.63
N GLN A 120 -7.09 -0.94 -5.70
CA GLN A 120 -8.23 -0.07 -5.96
C GLN A 120 -9.51 -0.88 -5.69
N ALA A 121 -10.39 -0.36 -4.85
CA ALA A 121 -11.71 -0.94 -4.68
C ALA A 121 -12.57 -0.73 -5.93
N SER A 122 -13.17 -1.80 -6.46
CA SER A 122 -14.25 -1.68 -7.44
C SER A 122 -15.56 -1.33 -6.74
N ASP A 123 -16.39 -0.54 -7.41
CA ASP A 123 -17.74 -0.26 -6.94
C ASP A 123 -18.69 -1.33 -7.52
N PRO A 124 -19.23 -2.23 -6.68
CA PRO A 124 -20.13 -3.27 -7.16
C PRO A 124 -21.47 -2.73 -7.71
N ARG A 125 -21.77 -1.45 -7.44
CA ARG A 125 -22.97 -0.78 -7.95
C ARG A 125 -22.73 -0.02 -9.24
N ARG A 126 -21.49 0.06 -9.71
CA ARG A 126 -21.17 0.65 -11.00
C ARG A 126 -21.53 -0.35 -12.09
N GLU A 127 -22.36 0.06 -13.03
CA GLU A 127 -22.71 -0.78 -14.17
C GLU A 127 -21.44 -1.15 -14.95
N PRO A 128 -21.29 -2.44 -15.34
CA PRO A 128 -20.09 -2.92 -16.04
C PRO A 128 -19.81 -2.15 -17.35
N GLU A 129 -20.86 -1.60 -17.97
CA GLU A 129 -20.77 -0.87 -19.24
C GLU A 129 -20.54 0.64 -19.08
N SER A 130 -20.50 1.15 -17.85
CA SER A 130 -20.22 2.58 -17.66
C SER A 130 -18.75 2.86 -17.94
N ALA A 131 -18.49 3.62 -19.01
CA ALA A 131 -17.15 4.06 -19.36
C ALA A 131 -16.50 4.86 -18.20
N ASP A 132 -15.20 4.72 -18.04
CA ASP A 132 -14.44 5.58 -17.12
C ASP A 132 -14.54 7.03 -17.61
N THR A 133 -14.79 7.93 -16.68
CA THR A 133 -14.68 9.36 -16.94
C THR A 133 -13.21 9.76 -17.02
N PRO A 134 -12.86 10.92 -17.60
CA PRO A 134 -11.48 11.39 -17.62
C PRO A 134 -10.83 11.41 -16.23
N ILE A 135 -11.57 11.82 -15.18
CA ILE A 135 -11.05 11.86 -13.82
C ILE A 135 -10.82 10.45 -13.24
N ASP A 136 -11.66 9.45 -13.59
CA ASP A 136 -11.45 8.07 -13.16
C ASP A 136 -10.12 7.53 -13.69
N THR A 137 -9.84 7.81 -14.97
CA THR A 137 -8.59 7.40 -15.64
C THR A 137 -7.39 8.11 -15.02
N GLU A 138 -7.44 9.44 -14.87
CA GLU A 138 -6.34 10.21 -14.29
C GLU A 138 -6.01 9.77 -12.85
N VAL A 139 -7.02 9.51 -12.02
CA VAL A 139 -6.83 9.04 -10.65
C VAL A 139 -6.23 7.64 -10.62
N ARG A 140 -6.70 6.74 -11.48
CA ARG A 140 -6.14 5.38 -11.60
C ARG A 140 -4.68 5.41 -12.03
N GLU A 141 -4.35 6.19 -13.05
CA GLU A 141 -2.98 6.35 -13.56
C GLU A 141 -2.06 6.93 -12.48
N LEU A 142 -2.52 7.96 -11.75
CA LEU A 142 -1.77 8.54 -10.64
C LEU A 142 -1.39 7.50 -9.58
N PHE A 143 -2.32 6.65 -9.18
CA PHE A 143 -2.01 5.60 -8.21
C PHE A 143 -1.17 4.47 -8.81
N ALA A 144 -1.31 4.16 -10.09
CA ALA A 144 -0.49 3.18 -10.80
C ALA A 144 0.99 3.60 -10.91
N GLU A 145 1.32 4.90 -10.86
CA GLU A 145 2.70 5.37 -10.78
C GLU A 145 3.45 4.88 -9.52
N LEU A 146 2.72 4.52 -8.47
CA LEU A 146 3.27 4.07 -7.19
C LEU A 146 3.68 2.59 -7.18
N GLY A 147 3.34 1.84 -8.24
CA GLY A 147 3.66 0.43 -8.38
C GLY A 147 2.60 -0.38 -9.11
N THR A 148 2.42 -1.64 -8.71
CA THR A 148 1.45 -2.54 -9.33
C THR A 148 0.05 -2.28 -8.78
N LEU A 149 -0.88 -1.83 -9.64
CA LEU A 149 -2.26 -1.61 -9.27
C LEU A 149 -3.11 -2.84 -9.58
N VAL A 150 -3.90 -3.26 -8.60
CA VAL A 150 -4.85 -4.38 -8.69
C VAL A 150 -6.23 -3.89 -8.31
N VAL A 151 -7.24 -4.18 -9.12
CA VAL A 151 -8.63 -3.86 -8.81
C VAL A 151 -9.28 -5.06 -8.11
N LEU A 152 -9.88 -4.84 -6.95
CA LEU A 152 -10.59 -5.85 -6.17
C LEU A 152 -11.98 -5.35 -5.79
N ASP A 153 -12.89 -6.28 -5.54
CA ASP A 153 -14.15 -5.96 -4.86
C ASP A 153 -13.87 -5.25 -3.53
N ASP A 154 -14.70 -4.25 -3.17
CA ASP A 154 -14.51 -3.45 -1.95
C ASP A 154 -14.48 -4.31 -0.67
N SER A 155 -15.21 -5.44 -0.66
CA SER A 155 -15.23 -6.39 0.45
C SER A 155 -13.89 -7.11 0.68
N LEU A 156 -13.04 -7.21 -0.35
CA LEU A 156 -11.74 -7.88 -0.28
C LEU A 156 -10.58 -6.94 0.05
N VAL A 157 -10.80 -5.63 0.07
CA VAL A 157 -9.74 -4.65 0.31
C VAL A 157 -9.10 -4.82 1.70
N ASP A 158 -9.90 -5.14 2.71
CA ASP A 158 -9.39 -5.34 4.07
C ASP A 158 -8.62 -6.68 4.20
N VAL A 159 -9.01 -7.71 3.44
CA VAL A 159 -8.21 -8.95 3.33
C VAL A 159 -6.87 -8.65 2.65
N ALA A 160 -6.89 -7.90 1.55
CA ALA A 160 -5.68 -7.48 0.85
C ALA A 160 -4.72 -6.68 1.75
N MET A 161 -5.22 -5.97 2.77
CA MET A 161 -4.40 -5.24 3.73
C MET A 161 -3.36 -6.14 4.42
N GLY A 162 -3.74 -7.34 4.83
CA GLY A 162 -2.83 -8.33 5.41
C GLY A 162 -1.74 -8.79 4.43
N LEU A 163 -2.10 -8.93 3.14
CA LEU A 163 -1.19 -9.42 2.12
C LEU A 163 -0.20 -8.37 1.59
N MET A 164 -0.51 -7.08 1.65
CA MET A 164 0.30 -6.07 0.96
C MET A 164 0.59 -4.82 1.79
N SER A 165 -0.33 -4.35 2.64
CA SER A 165 -0.11 -3.14 3.44
C SER A 165 0.65 -3.43 4.73
N CYS A 166 0.35 -4.56 5.40
CA CYS A 166 1.09 -5.07 6.55
C CYS A 166 2.36 -5.84 6.14
N ALA A 167 2.35 -6.47 4.98
CA ALA A 167 3.40 -7.37 4.51
C ALA A 167 4.83 -6.79 4.46
N PRO A 168 5.10 -5.50 4.22
CA PRO A 168 6.45 -4.97 4.32
C PRO A 168 7.12 -5.23 5.68
N ALA A 169 6.33 -5.21 6.78
CA ALA A 169 6.85 -5.57 8.11
C ALA A 169 7.14 -7.08 8.22
N TYR A 170 6.28 -7.93 7.65
CA TYR A 170 6.49 -9.39 7.63
C TYR A 170 7.71 -9.78 6.79
N VAL A 171 7.86 -9.15 5.62
CA VAL A 171 9.02 -9.34 4.75
C VAL A 171 10.31 -8.92 5.46
N ALA A 172 10.30 -7.78 6.17
CA ALA A 172 11.45 -7.34 6.95
C ALA A 172 11.80 -8.36 8.06
N LEU A 173 10.79 -8.92 8.75
CA LEU A 173 11.00 -9.99 9.75
C LEU A 173 11.59 -11.26 9.12
N VAL A 174 11.13 -11.67 7.94
CA VAL A 174 11.68 -12.82 7.20
C VAL A 174 13.14 -12.57 6.81
N VAL A 175 13.47 -11.35 6.36
CA VAL A 175 14.85 -10.95 6.06
C VAL A 175 15.71 -11.04 7.31
N GLU A 176 15.25 -10.47 8.43
CA GLU A 176 15.94 -10.49 9.72
C GLU A 176 16.24 -11.93 10.17
N ALA A 177 15.23 -12.81 10.13
CA ALA A 177 15.39 -14.21 10.51
C ALA A 177 16.43 -14.96 9.66
N GLN A 178 16.49 -14.68 8.35
CA GLN A 178 17.48 -15.28 7.45
C GLN A 178 18.89 -14.72 7.70
N VAL A 179 19.02 -13.42 7.91
CA VAL A 179 20.29 -12.75 8.26
C VAL A 179 20.85 -13.34 9.55
N ASP A 180 20.02 -13.48 10.58
CA ASP A 180 20.40 -14.08 11.85
C ASP A 180 20.87 -15.53 11.70
N ALA A 181 20.16 -16.32 10.88
CA ALA A 181 20.54 -17.70 10.61
C ALA A 181 21.90 -17.81 9.92
N GLY A 182 22.22 -16.90 9.00
CA GLY A 182 23.52 -16.80 8.32
C GLY A 182 24.62 -16.34 9.28
N THR A 183 24.32 -15.32 10.09
CA THR A 183 25.27 -14.72 11.04
C THR A 183 25.69 -15.72 12.11
N ARG A 184 24.74 -16.50 12.64
CA ARG A 184 25.06 -17.61 13.58
C ARG A 184 25.97 -18.69 12.98
N ARG A 185 26.16 -18.70 11.64
CA ARG A 185 27.03 -19.63 10.91
C ARG A 185 28.29 -18.99 10.33
N GLY A 186 28.59 -17.75 10.77
CA GLY A 186 29.84 -17.05 10.47
C GLY A 186 29.81 -16.11 9.27
N ILE A 187 28.65 -15.87 8.65
CA ILE A 187 28.53 -14.82 7.61
C ILE A 187 28.46 -13.47 8.32
N PRO A 188 29.30 -12.47 7.98
CA PRO A 188 29.18 -11.15 8.57
C PRO A 188 27.80 -10.52 8.31
N PRO A 189 27.16 -9.87 9.30
CA PRO A 189 25.79 -9.36 9.20
C PRO A 189 25.52 -8.48 7.99
N ALA A 190 26.44 -7.58 7.64
CA ALA A 190 26.30 -6.70 6.49
C ALA A 190 26.24 -7.48 5.16
N GLN A 191 27.07 -8.52 5.01
CA GLN A 191 27.06 -9.37 3.84
C GLN A 191 25.80 -10.26 3.78
N ALA A 192 25.38 -10.82 4.93
CA ALA A 192 24.14 -11.59 5.02
C ALA A 192 22.94 -10.76 4.61
N SER A 193 22.85 -9.50 5.05
CA SER A 193 21.77 -8.58 4.67
C SER A 193 21.73 -8.31 3.17
N VAL A 194 22.87 -8.08 2.54
CA VAL A 194 22.95 -7.87 1.08
C VAL A 194 22.50 -9.13 0.34
N LEU A 195 22.98 -10.31 0.72
CA LEU A 195 22.63 -11.57 0.06
C LEU A 195 21.12 -11.86 0.14
N VAL A 196 20.54 -11.72 1.33
CA VAL A 196 19.12 -12.02 1.55
C VAL A 196 18.24 -11.03 0.78
N THR A 197 18.52 -9.73 0.87
CA THR A 197 17.73 -8.69 0.20
C THR A 197 17.82 -8.82 -1.32
N ALA A 198 19.01 -9.05 -1.87
CA ALA A 198 19.20 -9.25 -3.31
C ALA A 198 18.46 -10.51 -3.82
N THR A 199 18.50 -11.61 -3.05
CA THR A 199 17.78 -12.84 -3.38
C THR A 199 16.27 -12.62 -3.38
N LEU A 200 15.75 -11.91 -2.39
CA LEU A 200 14.31 -11.60 -2.30
C LEU A 200 13.84 -10.77 -3.50
N ALA A 201 14.57 -9.70 -3.81
CA ALA A 201 14.25 -8.83 -4.95
C ALA A 201 14.32 -9.60 -6.29
N GLY A 202 15.37 -10.38 -6.51
CA GLY A 202 15.52 -11.19 -7.71
C GLY A 202 14.47 -12.29 -7.83
N THR A 203 14.06 -12.91 -6.73
CA THR A 203 13.01 -13.94 -6.73
C THR A 203 11.64 -13.34 -7.05
N ALA A 204 11.33 -12.15 -6.53
CA ALA A 204 10.10 -11.44 -6.87
C ALA A 204 10.04 -11.12 -8.37
N GLU A 205 11.16 -10.72 -8.99
CA GLU A 205 11.25 -10.48 -10.43
C GLU A 205 11.11 -11.79 -11.23
N LEU A 206 11.72 -12.88 -10.78
CA LEU A 206 11.55 -14.20 -11.41
C LEU A 206 10.08 -14.64 -11.38
N LEU A 207 9.40 -14.49 -10.25
CA LEU A 207 7.97 -14.82 -10.14
C LEU A 207 7.14 -14.03 -11.15
N ARG A 208 7.39 -12.74 -11.32
CA ARG A 208 6.69 -11.94 -12.34
C ARG A 208 6.90 -12.48 -13.76
N ARG A 209 8.14 -12.89 -14.10
CA ARG A 209 8.48 -13.48 -15.41
C ARG A 209 7.96 -14.90 -15.60
N ARG A 210 7.44 -15.54 -14.58
CA ARG A 210 6.84 -16.87 -14.59
C ARG A 210 5.34 -16.82 -14.30
N ASP A 211 4.68 -15.71 -14.63
CA ASP A 211 3.24 -15.51 -14.43
C ASP A 211 2.78 -15.83 -12.98
N TYR A 212 3.65 -15.52 -12.01
CA TYR A 212 3.46 -15.79 -10.59
C TYR A 212 3.37 -17.29 -10.22
N ASP A 213 3.82 -18.19 -11.09
CA ASP A 213 3.92 -19.63 -10.79
C ASP A 213 5.03 -19.90 -9.79
N THR A 214 4.67 -19.97 -8.52
CA THR A 214 5.59 -20.26 -7.41
C THR A 214 6.16 -21.68 -7.51
N LEU A 215 5.40 -22.63 -8.10
CA LEU A 215 5.85 -24.02 -8.25
C LEU A 215 6.92 -24.14 -9.33
N ALA A 216 6.79 -23.41 -10.46
CA ALA A 216 7.82 -23.35 -11.49
C ALA A 216 9.16 -22.87 -10.90
N VAL A 217 9.16 -21.72 -10.22
CA VAL A 217 10.37 -21.16 -9.59
C VAL A 217 10.97 -22.14 -8.57
N ARG A 218 10.15 -22.77 -7.73
CA ARG A 218 10.64 -23.77 -6.75
C ARG A 218 11.28 -24.97 -7.42
N ARG A 219 10.71 -25.48 -8.54
CA ARG A 219 11.25 -26.62 -9.29
C ARG A 219 12.58 -26.28 -9.94
N GLU A 220 12.73 -25.08 -10.50
CA GLU A 220 13.97 -24.63 -11.16
C GLU A 220 15.19 -24.67 -10.21
N VAL A 221 14.99 -24.44 -8.91
CA VAL A 221 16.05 -24.38 -7.90
C VAL A 221 16.11 -25.61 -6.98
N THR A 222 15.27 -26.65 -7.22
CA THR A 222 15.16 -27.80 -6.32
C THR A 222 15.48 -29.09 -7.07
N SER A 223 16.70 -29.61 -6.89
CA SER A 223 17.05 -30.95 -7.36
C SER A 223 16.53 -32.03 -6.39
N PRO A 224 16.17 -33.24 -6.89
CA PRO A 224 15.76 -34.34 -6.03
C PRO A 224 16.81 -34.66 -4.97
N GLY A 225 16.38 -34.69 -3.69
CA GLY A 225 17.29 -34.92 -2.53
C GLY A 225 18.32 -33.84 -2.24
N GLY A 226 18.31 -32.75 -3.02
CA GLY A 226 19.25 -31.63 -2.90
C GLY A 226 19.08 -30.80 -1.63
N VAL A 227 19.99 -29.84 -1.45
CA VAL A 227 20.02 -28.98 -0.24
C VAL A 227 18.74 -28.10 -0.15
N THR A 228 18.24 -27.61 -1.27
CA THR A 228 17.01 -26.83 -1.33
C THR A 228 15.80 -27.64 -0.89
N ALA A 229 15.68 -28.90 -1.31
CA ALA A 229 14.59 -29.77 -0.87
C ALA A 229 14.56 -29.97 0.64
N ARG A 230 15.74 -30.16 1.27
CA ARG A 230 15.87 -30.28 2.72
C ARG A 230 15.49 -29.00 3.45
N GLY A 231 15.90 -27.84 2.91
CA GLY A 231 15.53 -26.54 3.43
C GLY A 231 14.03 -26.29 3.39
N LEU A 232 13.39 -26.54 2.24
CA LEU A 232 11.94 -26.42 2.09
C LEU A 232 11.18 -27.31 3.08
N ALA A 233 11.60 -28.59 3.21
CA ALA A 233 10.99 -29.52 4.16
C ALA A 233 11.13 -29.06 5.63
N ALA A 234 12.21 -28.38 5.97
CA ALA A 234 12.39 -27.80 7.30
C ALA A 234 11.44 -26.61 7.55
N LEU A 235 11.27 -25.72 6.57
CA LEU A 235 10.34 -24.58 6.65
C LEU A 235 8.88 -25.05 6.74
N GLU A 236 8.49 -26.06 5.98
CA GLU A 236 7.14 -26.66 6.06
C GLU A 236 6.89 -27.29 7.44
N ARG A 237 7.85 -28.08 7.98
CA ARG A 237 7.74 -28.61 9.34
C ARG A 237 7.72 -27.54 10.43
N GLY A 238 8.39 -26.40 10.17
CA GLY A 238 8.39 -25.23 11.05
C GLY A 238 7.08 -24.43 11.04
N GLY A 239 6.09 -24.84 10.22
CA GLY A 239 4.78 -24.21 10.21
C GLY A 239 4.70 -22.86 9.47
N LEU A 240 5.60 -22.61 8.50
CA LEU A 240 5.66 -21.33 7.79
C LEU A 240 4.30 -20.91 7.22
N ARG A 241 3.52 -21.85 6.65
CA ARG A 241 2.21 -21.55 6.07
C ARG A 241 1.19 -21.17 7.15
N ALA A 242 1.16 -21.94 8.24
CA ALA A 242 0.26 -21.65 9.36
C ALA A 242 0.56 -20.27 9.97
N ALA A 243 1.83 -19.91 10.11
CA ALA A 243 2.22 -18.60 10.65
C ALA A 243 1.71 -17.42 9.77
N PHE A 244 1.70 -17.55 8.44
CA PHE A 244 1.13 -16.52 7.57
C PHE A 244 -0.40 -16.49 7.61
N ASP A 245 -1.05 -17.65 7.74
CA ASP A 245 -2.50 -17.78 7.89
C ASP A 245 -2.96 -17.14 9.21
N ASP A 246 -2.30 -17.48 10.32
CA ASP A 246 -2.55 -16.88 11.65
C ASP A 246 -2.31 -15.36 11.66
N ALA A 247 -1.29 -14.88 10.93
CA ALA A 247 -1.03 -13.45 10.81
C ALA A 247 -2.15 -12.71 10.07
N LEU A 248 -2.74 -13.33 9.04
CA LEU A 248 -3.87 -12.76 8.31
C LEU A 248 -5.13 -12.73 9.18
N ASP A 249 -5.45 -13.83 9.88
CA ASP A 249 -6.57 -13.90 10.84
C ASP A 249 -6.45 -12.80 11.91
N ALA A 250 -5.25 -12.60 12.46
CA ALA A 250 -5.00 -11.55 13.44
C ALA A 250 -5.21 -10.13 12.90
N VAL A 251 -4.87 -9.87 11.64
CA VAL A 251 -5.12 -8.58 10.97
C VAL A 251 -6.61 -8.34 10.77
N LEU A 252 -7.38 -9.38 10.45
CA LEU A 252 -8.83 -9.29 10.24
C LEU A 252 -9.62 -9.27 11.55
N GLY A 253 -8.98 -9.55 12.69
CA GLY A 253 -9.64 -9.65 13.98
C GLY A 253 -10.43 -10.97 14.15
N GLU A 254 -10.14 -11.95 13.31
CA GLU A 254 -10.72 -13.29 13.40
C GLU A 254 -9.92 -14.12 14.42
N GLN A 255 -10.59 -14.63 15.43
CA GLN A 255 -10.00 -15.59 16.39
C GLN A 255 -10.47 -17.00 16.01
N ARG A 256 -9.54 -17.89 15.79
CA ARG A 256 -9.81 -19.33 15.66
C ARG A 256 -10.02 -20.02 16.98
#